data_c0d2db85eb5ed2a4ce87d2c97eefc65a
#
_entry.id   c0d2db85eb5ed2a4ce87d2c97eefc65a
#
_cell.length_a   1.000
_cell.length_b   1.000
_cell.length_c   1.000
_cell.angle_alpha   90.00
_cell.angle_beta   90.00
_cell.angle_gamma   90.00
#
_symmetry.space_group_name_H-M   'P 1'
#
loop_
_entity.id
_entity.type
_entity.pdbx_description
1 polymer ?
#
loop_
_entity_poly.entity_id
_entity_poly.type
_entity_poly.pdbx_seq_one_letter_code
_entity_poly.pdbx_strand_id
1 'polypeptide(L)' 'AMELKKRGQLAEAIGEFRELIARNPGYIPTYLMAGNTLAESGDRAGALAVLHQGITAARAAGDAHALGELESAAAALEG' A
#
# COMPACT_ATOMS: atom_id res chain seq x y z
N ALA A 1 11.16 -0.08 22.75
CA ALA A 1 11.91 -1.32 22.59
C ALA A 1 11.27 -2.26 21.61
N MET A 2 9.98 -2.55 21.79
CA MET A 2 9.23 -3.36 20.84
C MET A 2 9.17 -2.73 19.46
N GLU A 3 9.17 -1.42 19.44
CA GLU A 3 9.04 -0.64 18.21
C GLU A 3 10.20 -0.85 17.26
N LEU A 4 11.42 -1.01 17.76
CA LEU A 4 12.57 -1.22 16.90
C LEU A 4 12.48 -2.52 16.12
N LYS A 5 12.09 -3.60 16.80
CA LYS A 5 11.92 -4.89 16.16
C LYS A 5 10.77 -4.86 15.14
N LYS A 6 9.68 -4.22 15.54
CA LYS A 6 8.53 -4.08 14.66
C LYS A 6 8.85 -3.26 13.42
N ARG A 7 9.62 -2.18 13.59
CA ARG A 7 10.04 -1.34 12.45
C ARG A 7 10.91 -2.12 11.47
N GLY A 8 11.80 -2.97 11.97
CA GLY A 8 12.60 -3.83 11.10
C GLY A 8 11.75 -4.77 10.29
N GLN A 9 10.74 -5.38 10.92
CA GLN A 9 9.80 -6.27 10.23
C GLN A 9 8.96 -5.53 9.20
N LEU A 10 8.53 -4.32 9.54
CA LEU A 10 7.76 -3.49 8.59
C LEU A 10 8.61 -3.09 7.39
N ALA A 11 9.87 -2.72 7.63
CA ALA A 11 10.77 -2.35 6.54
C ALA A 11 10.99 -3.53 5.58
N GLU A 12 11.16 -4.73 6.11
CA GLU A 12 11.28 -5.93 5.28
C GLU A 12 10.04 -6.17 4.46
N ALA A 13 8.86 -6.06 5.09
CA ALA A 13 7.59 -6.25 4.40
C ALA A 13 7.41 -5.23 3.28
N ILE A 14 7.78 -3.98 3.53
CA ILE A 14 7.69 -2.93 2.51
C ILE A 14 8.59 -3.26 1.33
N GLY A 15 9.81 -3.72 1.59
CA GLY A 15 10.72 -4.13 0.51
C GLY A 15 10.13 -5.26 -0.33
N GLU A 16 9.53 -6.24 0.31
CA GLU A 16 8.87 -7.35 -0.38
C GLU A 16 7.70 -6.88 -1.22
N PHE A 17 6.87 -5.98 -0.67
CA PHE A 17 5.74 -5.44 -1.42
C PHE A 17 6.18 -4.67 -2.65
N ARG A 18 7.26 -3.88 -2.52
CA ARG A 18 7.80 -3.14 -3.66
C ARG A 18 8.27 -4.07 -4.76
N GLU A 19 8.93 -5.18 -4.38
CA GLU A 19 9.31 -6.21 -5.34
C GLU A 19 8.12 -6.83 -6.04
N LEU A 20 7.08 -7.16 -5.26
CA LEU A 20 5.87 -7.75 -5.81
C LEU A 20 5.19 -6.81 -6.79
N ILE A 21 5.13 -5.52 -6.47
CA ILE A 21 4.56 -4.52 -7.36
C ILE A 21 5.37 -4.43 -8.66
N ALA A 22 6.70 -4.46 -8.54
CA ALA A 22 7.57 -4.40 -9.71
C ALA A 22 7.38 -5.60 -10.64
N ARG A 23 7.17 -6.79 -10.05
CA ARG A 23 6.97 -8.02 -10.80
C ARG A 23 5.56 -8.14 -11.38
N ASN A 24 4.57 -7.73 -10.59
CA ASN A 24 3.15 -7.86 -10.95
C ASN A 24 2.41 -6.56 -10.67
N PRO A 25 2.63 -5.52 -11.46
CA PRO A 25 1.98 -4.23 -11.21
C PRO A 25 0.44 -4.28 -11.36
N GLY A 26 -0.08 -5.33 -12.00
CA GLY A 26 -1.51 -5.52 -12.13
C GLY A 26 -2.17 -6.27 -10.98
N TYR A 27 -1.39 -6.78 -10.03
CA TYR A 27 -1.95 -7.49 -8.88
C TYR A 27 -2.32 -6.48 -7.79
N ILE A 28 -3.57 -6.10 -7.78
CA ILE A 28 -4.06 -4.96 -7.02
C ILE A 28 -4.00 -5.12 -5.50
N PRO A 29 -4.28 -6.31 -4.90
CA PRO A 29 -4.22 -6.45 -3.44
C PRO A 29 -2.90 -6.05 -2.81
N THR A 30 -1.79 -6.19 -3.54
CA THR A 30 -0.48 -5.81 -3.04
C THR A 30 -0.41 -4.32 -2.68
N TYR A 31 -1.04 -3.47 -3.47
CA TYR A 31 -1.03 -2.02 -3.22
C TYR A 31 -1.72 -1.67 -1.90
N LEU A 32 -2.84 -2.33 -1.61
CA LEU A 32 -3.55 -2.08 -0.35
C LEU A 32 -2.71 -2.52 0.84
N MET A 33 -2.12 -3.71 0.75
CA MET A 33 -1.28 -4.24 1.81
C MET A 33 -0.06 -3.36 2.05
N ALA A 34 0.59 -2.95 0.96
CA ALA A 34 1.77 -2.08 1.04
C ALA A 34 1.39 -0.72 1.65
N GLY A 35 0.27 -0.16 1.24
CA GLY A 35 -0.21 1.11 1.78
C GLY A 35 -0.46 1.03 3.27
N ASN A 36 -1.15 -0.01 3.71
CA ASN A 36 -1.42 -0.22 5.14
C ASN A 36 -0.14 -0.39 5.94
N THR A 37 0.82 -1.14 5.41
CA THR A 37 2.10 -1.38 6.08
C THR A 37 2.91 -0.09 6.19
N LEU A 38 2.95 0.71 5.13
CA LEU A 38 3.63 2.00 5.15
C LEU A 38 2.98 2.95 6.16
N ALA A 39 1.66 2.96 6.24
CA ALA A 39 0.94 3.77 7.21
C ALA A 39 1.29 3.34 8.64
N GLU A 40 1.36 2.03 8.90
CA GLU A 40 1.77 1.51 10.20
C GLU A 40 3.19 1.94 10.57
N SER A 41 4.07 2.03 9.60
CA SER A 41 5.45 2.42 9.83
C SER A 41 5.61 3.93 10.06
N GLY A 42 4.53 4.68 9.89
CA GLY A 42 4.55 6.13 10.04
C GLY A 42 4.87 6.89 8.76
N ASP A 43 4.99 6.19 7.64
CA ASP A 43 5.27 6.82 6.35
C ASP A 43 3.97 7.10 5.61
N ARG A 44 3.29 8.15 6.03
CA ARG A 44 2.00 8.54 5.45
C ARG A 44 2.14 8.90 3.97
N ALA A 45 3.16 9.66 3.63
CA ALA A 45 3.39 10.07 2.24
C ALA A 45 3.65 8.86 1.34
N GLY A 46 4.46 7.92 1.80
CA GLY A 46 4.73 6.68 1.06
C GLY A 46 3.49 5.83 0.91
N ALA A 47 2.68 5.75 1.98
CA ALA A 47 1.43 5.00 1.95
C ALA A 47 0.47 5.57 0.92
N LEU A 48 0.30 6.90 0.92
CA LEU A 48 -0.56 7.56 -0.06
C LEU A 48 -0.07 7.34 -1.49
N ALA A 49 1.24 7.43 -1.71
CA ALA A 49 1.81 7.21 -3.04
C ALA A 49 1.49 5.82 -3.57
N VAL A 50 1.66 4.80 -2.72
CA VAL A 50 1.38 3.42 -3.10
C VAL A 50 -0.13 3.20 -3.33
N LEU A 51 -0.96 3.76 -2.47
CA LEU A 51 -2.41 3.64 -2.63
C LEU A 51 -2.88 4.30 -3.92
N HIS A 52 -2.31 5.44 -4.28
CA HIS A 52 -2.64 6.11 -5.54
C HIS A 52 -2.21 5.28 -6.75
N GLN A 53 -1.06 4.61 -6.67
CA GLN A 53 -0.63 3.68 -7.71
C GLN A 53 -1.64 2.54 -7.85
N GLY A 54 -2.10 2.01 -6.71
CA GLY A 54 -3.12 0.97 -6.70
C GLY A 54 -4.43 1.42 -7.31
N ILE A 55 -4.84 2.66 -7.03
CA ILE A 55 -6.05 3.24 -7.61
C ILE A 55 -5.95 3.28 -9.13
N THR A 56 -4.81 3.73 -9.65
CA THR A 56 -4.58 3.75 -11.09
C THR A 56 -4.64 2.35 -11.68
N ALA A 57 -4.03 1.37 -11.03
CA ALA A 57 -4.06 -0.02 -11.47
C ALA A 57 -5.47 -0.59 -11.45
N ALA A 58 -6.25 -0.29 -10.39
CA ALA A 58 -7.62 -0.77 -10.27
C ALA A 58 -8.52 -0.18 -11.34
N ARG A 59 -8.34 1.09 -11.65
CA ARG A 59 -9.09 1.72 -12.75
C ARG A 59 -8.78 1.08 -14.08
N ALA A 60 -7.51 0.85 -14.35
CA ALA A 60 -7.08 0.21 -15.59
C ALA A 60 -7.64 -1.20 -15.73
N ALA A 61 -7.74 -1.92 -14.61
CA ALA A 61 -8.28 -3.29 -14.59
C ALA A 61 -9.80 -3.33 -14.56
N GLY A 62 -10.47 -2.21 -14.29
CA GLY A 62 -11.90 -2.18 -14.13
C GLY A 62 -12.38 -2.83 -12.84
N ASP A 63 -11.53 -2.89 -11.83
CA ASP A 63 -11.83 -3.52 -10.54
C ASP A 63 -12.43 -2.50 -9.57
N ALA A 64 -13.75 -2.34 -9.65
CA ALA A 64 -14.47 -1.36 -8.86
C ALA A 64 -14.39 -1.63 -7.36
N HIS A 65 -14.37 -2.91 -6.96
CA HIS A 65 -14.30 -3.28 -5.55
C HIS A 65 -12.95 -2.86 -4.94
N ALA A 66 -11.87 -3.21 -5.61
CA ALA A 66 -10.53 -2.83 -5.16
C ALA A 66 -10.36 -1.31 -5.17
N LEU A 67 -10.89 -0.65 -6.20
CA LEU A 67 -10.85 0.80 -6.30
C LEU A 67 -11.48 1.46 -5.07
N GLY A 68 -12.66 0.99 -4.67
CA GLY A 68 -13.34 1.52 -3.49
C GLY A 68 -12.53 1.32 -2.21
N GLU A 69 -11.93 0.16 -2.05
CA GLU A 69 -11.09 -0.12 -0.89
C GLU A 69 -9.84 0.77 -0.83
N LEU A 70 -9.19 0.94 -1.97
CA LEU A 70 -7.99 1.78 -2.06
C LEU A 70 -8.32 3.25 -1.80
N GLU A 71 -9.43 3.71 -2.37
CA GLU A 71 -9.88 5.09 -2.15
C GLU A 71 -10.22 5.34 -0.68
N SER A 72 -10.89 4.38 -0.03
CA SER A 72 -11.20 4.47 1.40
C SER A 72 -9.94 4.55 2.25
N ALA A 73 -8.96 3.71 1.95
CA ALA A 73 -7.70 3.71 2.68
C ALA A 73 -6.94 5.02 2.50
N ALA A 74 -6.90 5.55 1.28
CA ALA A 74 -6.26 6.82 1.00
C ALA A 74 -6.96 7.98 1.73
N ALA A 75 -8.29 7.98 1.70
CA ALA A 75 -9.08 9.02 2.36
C ALA A 75 -8.84 9.04 3.87
N ALA A 76 -8.72 7.85 4.48
CA ALA A 76 -8.43 7.75 5.91
C ALA A 76 -7.09 8.38 6.27
N LEU A 77 -6.10 8.27 5.39
CA LEU A 77 -4.79 8.86 5.61
C LEU A 77 -4.77 10.36 5.33
N GLU A 78 -5.59 10.80 4.37
CA GLU A 78 -5.70 12.23 4.03
C GLU A 78 -6.50 13.00 5.06
N GLY A 79 -7.47 12.34 5.67
CA GLY A 79 -8.29 12.94 6.70
C GLY A 79 -7.55 13.13 7.99
#